data_f31f64f96ffe4799e105397323c3484b
#
_entry.id   f31f64f96ffe4799e105397323c3484b
#
_cell.length_a   1.000
_cell.length_b   1.000
_cell.length_c   1.000
_cell.angle_alpha   90.00
_cell.angle_beta   90.00
_cell.angle_gamma   90.00
#
_symmetry.space_group_name_H-M   'P 1'
#
loop_
_entity.id
_entity.type
_entity.pdbx_description
1 polymer ?
#
loop_
_entity_poly.entity_id
_entity_poly.type
_entity_poly.pdbx_seq_one_letter_code
_entity_poly.pdbx_strand_id
1 'polypeptide(L)'
;PGTFAPIASYRLLTEAVEIAAKSGITPRVGNVLSSDLFYDDSASTLKWNKMGVLAVEMETAALYMNAARAGKNALSILTISDNLVTGEATTAAERQNSFTQMMELALELA
;
A
#
# COMPACT_ATOMS: atom_id res chain seq x y z
N PRO A 1 23.05 6.94 -15.99
CA PRO A 1 21.75 6.74 -15.43
C PRO A 1 21.78 6.07 -14.11
N GLY A 2 21.34 5.18 -13.62
CA GLY A 2 21.16 4.65 -12.29
C GLY A 2 19.77 4.08 -12.12
N THR A 3 19.32 3.98 -10.90
CA THR A 3 17.96 3.50 -10.59
C THR A 3 17.11 4.63 -10.03
N PHE A 4 15.80 4.56 -10.26
CA PHE A 4 14.83 5.50 -9.75
C PHE A 4 13.98 4.82 -8.68
N ALA A 5 13.90 5.41 -7.49
CA ALA A 5 13.06 4.89 -6.43
C ALA A 5 11.61 5.36 -6.61
N PRO A 6 10.64 4.45 -6.80
CA PRO A 6 9.24 4.83 -6.87
C PRO A 6 8.73 5.22 -5.47
N ILE A 7 8.36 6.50 -5.31
CA ILE A 7 7.87 7.03 -4.05
C ILE A 7 6.52 7.70 -4.21
N ALA A 8 5.74 7.71 -3.13
CA ALA A 8 4.47 8.40 -3.08
C ALA A 8 4.64 9.92 -3.09
N SER A 9 3.59 10.64 -3.51
CA SER A 9 3.49 12.07 -3.27
C SER A 9 3.40 12.35 -1.76
N TYR A 10 4.32 13.13 -1.25
CA TYR A 10 4.31 13.53 0.17
C TYR A 10 3.03 14.29 0.54
N ARG A 11 2.56 15.17 -0.33
CA ARG A 11 1.32 15.92 -0.11
C ARG A 11 0.12 14.98 0.03
N LEU A 12 -0.06 14.06 -0.90
CA LEU A 12 -1.17 13.10 -0.83
C LEU A 12 -1.07 12.19 0.39
N LEU A 13 0.14 11.77 0.74
CA LEU A 13 0.38 10.92 1.90
C LEU A 13 -0.03 11.62 3.20
N THR A 14 0.43 12.86 3.39
CA THR A 14 0.10 13.63 4.61
C THR A 14 -1.39 13.94 4.69
N GLU A 15 -2.03 14.30 3.60
CA GLU A 15 -3.48 14.52 3.54
C GLU A 15 -4.26 13.24 3.89
N ALA A 16 -3.84 12.10 3.36
CA ALA A 16 -4.47 10.81 3.65
C ALA A 16 -4.38 10.44 5.13
N VAL A 17 -3.23 10.67 5.75
CA VAL A 17 -3.02 10.43 7.18
C VAL A 17 -3.95 11.32 8.02
N GLU A 18 -4.07 12.59 7.67
CA GLU A 18 -4.96 13.53 8.36
C GLU A 18 -6.44 13.13 8.25
N ILE A 19 -6.88 12.75 7.05
CA ILE A 19 -8.26 12.29 6.81
C ILE A 19 -8.53 11.01 7.61
N ALA A 20 -7.59 10.07 7.60
CA ALA A 20 -7.71 8.83 8.36
C ALA A 20 -7.87 9.10 9.86
N ALA A 21 -7.06 10.01 10.41
CA ALA A 21 -7.14 10.38 11.82
C ALA A 21 -8.51 10.95 12.19
N LYS A 22 -9.08 11.82 11.35
CA LYS A 22 -10.43 12.37 11.55
C LYS A 22 -11.53 11.31 11.49
N SER A 23 -11.30 10.23 10.77
CA SER A 23 -12.22 9.10 10.65
C SER A 23 -11.99 8.02 11.73
N GLY A 24 -11.08 8.26 12.67
CA GLY A 24 -10.74 7.29 13.71
C GLY A 24 -9.89 6.12 13.23
N ILE A 25 -9.26 6.24 12.08
CA ILE A 25 -8.40 5.22 11.50
C ILE A 25 -6.94 5.60 11.75
N THR A 26 -6.14 4.65 12.23
CA THR A 26 -4.69 4.82 12.36
C THR A 26 -4.00 4.01 11.26
N PRO A 27 -3.63 4.64 10.14
CA PRO A 27 -2.98 3.93 9.04
C PRO A 27 -1.53 3.60 9.39
N ARG A 28 -1.03 2.53 8.84
CA ARG A 28 0.41 2.26 8.82
C ARG A 28 1.01 2.91 7.59
N VAL A 29 2.07 3.66 7.77
CA VAL A 29 2.79 4.35 6.70
C VAL A 29 4.18 3.76 6.59
N GLY A 30 4.55 3.35 5.41
CA GLY A 30 5.87 2.77 5.17
C GLY A 30 6.01 2.17 3.78
N ASN A 31 7.07 1.42 3.60
CA ASN A 31 7.40 0.80 2.33
C ASN A 31 6.53 -0.42 2.04
N VAL A 32 6.20 -0.59 0.76
CA VAL A 32 5.57 -1.79 0.24
C VAL A 32 6.42 -2.38 -0.87
N LEU A 33 6.32 -3.67 -1.07
CA LEU A 33 6.97 -4.38 -2.16
C LEU A 33 5.98 -4.58 -3.29
N SER A 34 6.32 -4.13 -4.49
CA SER A 34 5.59 -4.52 -5.70
C SER A 34 6.25 -5.74 -6.30
N SER A 35 5.51 -6.81 -6.47
CA SER A 35 6.00 -8.09 -6.99
C SER A 35 5.20 -8.53 -8.21
N ASP A 36 5.89 -9.13 -9.17
CA ASP A 36 5.23 -9.76 -10.33
C ASP A 36 4.78 -11.19 -10.03
N LEU A 37 5.16 -11.73 -8.86
CA LEU A 37 4.81 -13.08 -8.44
C LEU A 37 3.74 -13.03 -7.35
N PHE A 38 2.59 -13.66 -7.63
CA PHE A 38 1.52 -13.78 -6.63
C PHE A 38 1.86 -14.86 -5.61
N TYR A 39 2.32 -16.01 -6.06
CA TYR A 39 2.79 -17.08 -5.19
C TYR A 39 4.32 -17.15 -5.25
N ASP A 40 4.95 -16.90 -4.12
CA ASP A 40 6.40 -16.93 -3.98
C ASP A 40 6.78 -18.04 -3.00
N ASP A 41 7.30 -19.14 -3.53
CA ASP A 41 7.79 -20.27 -2.74
C ASP A 41 9.14 -19.98 -2.09
N SER A 42 9.79 -18.86 -2.43
CA SER A 42 11.03 -18.45 -1.78
C SER A 42 10.73 -17.84 -0.42
N ALA A 43 11.67 -17.92 0.51
CA ALA A 43 11.55 -17.27 1.82
C ALA A 43 11.77 -15.74 1.75
N SER A 44 11.60 -15.12 0.58
CA SER A 44 11.89 -13.70 0.37
C SER A 44 10.96 -12.79 1.18
N THR A 45 9.70 -13.17 1.35
CA THR A 45 8.72 -12.41 2.14
C THR A 45 9.22 -12.12 3.55
N LEU A 46 9.80 -13.11 4.23
CA LEU A 46 10.36 -12.92 5.57
C LEU A 46 11.58 -11.99 5.57
N LYS A 47 12.37 -12.01 4.50
CA LYS A 47 13.52 -11.12 4.38
C LYS A 47 13.09 -9.67 4.23
N TRP A 48 12.08 -9.40 3.40
CA TRP A 48 11.51 -8.07 3.27
C TRP A 48 10.88 -7.58 4.56
N ASN A 49 10.17 -8.47 5.28
CA ASN A 49 9.60 -8.15 6.58
C ASN A 49 10.67 -7.69 7.58
N LYS A 50 11.83 -8.37 7.61
CA LYS A 50 12.96 -7.97 8.47
C LYS A 50 13.50 -6.57 8.15
N MET A 51 13.34 -6.12 6.93
CA MET A 51 13.73 -4.79 6.49
C MET A 51 12.64 -3.73 6.73
N GLY A 52 11.55 -4.09 7.39
CA GLY A 52 10.46 -3.17 7.72
C GLY A 52 9.48 -2.92 6.58
N VAL A 53 9.49 -3.74 5.54
CA VAL A 53 8.47 -3.66 4.48
C VAL A 53 7.14 -4.14 5.03
N LEU A 54 6.10 -3.31 4.89
CA LEU A 54 4.80 -3.52 5.56
C LEU A 54 3.88 -4.47 4.80
N ALA A 55 3.96 -4.47 3.48
CA ALA A 55 3.02 -5.20 2.64
C ALA A 55 3.65 -5.56 1.29
N VAL A 56 3.03 -6.49 0.60
CA VAL A 56 3.32 -6.83 -0.80
C VAL A 56 2.06 -6.64 -1.62
N GLU A 57 2.21 -6.08 -2.78
CA GLU A 57 1.17 -5.88 -3.79
C GLU A 57 1.82 -5.98 -5.18
N MET A 58 1.14 -5.60 -6.24
CA MET A 58 1.62 -5.89 -7.58
C MET A 58 1.68 -4.67 -8.53
N GLU A 59 1.22 -3.48 -8.12
CA GLU A 59 1.01 -2.36 -9.04
C GLU A 59 1.65 -1.03 -8.61
N THR A 60 1.92 -0.84 -7.35
CA THR A 60 2.31 0.47 -6.79
C THR A 60 3.58 1.04 -7.43
N ALA A 61 4.59 0.22 -7.65
CA ALA A 61 5.83 0.69 -8.27
C ALA A 61 5.57 1.25 -9.68
N ALA A 62 4.76 0.58 -10.47
CA ALA A 62 4.38 1.05 -11.80
C ALA A 62 3.54 2.32 -11.74
N LEU A 63 2.60 2.40 -10.81
CA LEU A 63 1.79 3.60 -10.60
C LEU A 63 2.68 4.82 -10.31
N TYR A 64 3.60 4.70 -9.37
CA TYR A 64 4.49 5.79 -8.97
C TYR A 64 5.44 6.21 -10.08
N MET A 65 5.98 5.25 -10.80
CA MET A 65 6.87 5.53 -11.94
C MET A 65 6.14 6.25 -13.06
N ASN A 66 4.95 5.82 -13.40
CA ASN A 66 4.12 6.45 -14.44
C ASN A 66 3.68 7.85 -14.03
N ALA A 67 3.30 8.05 -12.77
CA ALA A 67 2.95 9.36 -12.25
C ALA A 67 4.14 10.32 -12.31
N ALA A 68 5.30 9.88 -11.87
CA ALA A 68 6.52 10.68 -11.92
C ALA A 68 6.86 11.11 -13.36
N ARG A 69 6.78 10.17 -14.31
CA ARG A 69 7.02 10.46 -15.73
C ARG A 69 6.04 11.49 -16.29
N ALA A 70 4.80 11.44 -15.85
CA ALA A 70 3.75 12.35 -16.30
C ALA A 70 3.71 13.69 -15.52
N GLY A 71 4.57 13.87 -14.53
CA GLY A 71 4.54 15.04 -13.64
C GLY A 71 3.29 15.10 -12.77
N LYS A 72 2.76 13.95 -12.37
CA LYS A 72 1.54 13.81 -11.58
C LYS A 72 1.85 13.25 -10.19
N ASN A 73 0.91 13.45 -9.28
CA ASN A 73 0.98 12.92 -7.92
C ASN A 73 0.25 11.59 -7.83
N ALA A 74 0.79 10.66 -7.04
CA ALA A 74 0.16 9.38 -6.80
C ALA A 74 0.39 8.91 -5.36
N LEU A 75 -0.55 8.15 -4.85
CA LEU A 75 -0.50 7.51 -3.55
C LEU A 75 -1.24 6.18 -3.63
N SER A 76 -0.64 5.13 -3.09
CA SER A 76 -1.33 3.85 -2.88
C SER A 76 -1.88 3.78 -1.47
N ILE A 77 -3.14 3.41 -1.36
CA ILE A 77 -3.83 3.12 -0.11
C ILE A 77 -4.26 1.67 -0.17
N LEU A 78 -3.81 0.87 0.78
CA LEU A 78 -3.97 -0.57 0.74
C LEU A 78 -4.77 -1.06 1.94
N THR A 79 -5.67 -2.00 1.70
CA THR A 79 -6.31 -2.79 2.75
C THR A 79 -5.63 -4.14 2.80
N ILE A 80 -5.18 -4.54 3.99
CA ILE A 80 -4.54 -5.85 4.17
C ILE A 80 -5.61 -6.93 4.20
N SER A 81 -5.51 -7.89 3.29
CA SER A 81 -6.40 -9.03 3.21
C SER A 81 -5.87 -10.25 3.96
N ASP A 82 -4.56 -10.45 3.93
CA ASP A 82 -3.90 -11.63 4.50
C ASP A 82 -2.62 -11.21 5.21
N ASN A 83 -2.27 -11.93 6.28
CA ASN A 83 -1.00 -11.75 6.95
C ASN A 83 -0.06 -12.90 6.57
N LEU A 84 0.95 -12.61 5.76
CA LEU A 84 1.88 -13.60 5.25
C LEU A 84 2.84 -14.15 6.31
N VAL A 85 3.00 -13.46 7.43
CA VAL A 85 3.86 -13.88 8.53
C VAL A 85 3.12 -14.86 9.46
N THR A 86 1.88 -14.54 9.81
CA THR A 86 1.05 -15.36 10.73
C THR A 86 0.18 -16.38 10.01
N GLY A 87 -0.06 -16.19 8.73
CA GLY A 87 -0.97 -17.01 7.93
C GLY A 87 -2.44 -16.66 8.13
N GLU A 88 -2.77 -15.62 8.89
CA GLU A 88 -4.14 -15.14 9.04
C GLU A 88 -4.69 -14.59 7.73
N ALA A 89 -5.93 -14.95 7.43
CA ALA A 89 -6.64 -14.44 6.26
C ALA A 89 -7.97 -13.84 6.68
N THR A 90 -8.36 -12.75 6.03
CA THR A 90 -9.67 -12.15 6.25
C THR A 90 -10.77 -12.93 5.54
N THR A 91 -11.99 -12.90 6.11
CA THR A 91 -13.19 -13.39 5.44
C THR A 91 -13.60 -12.47 4.29
N ALA A 92 -14.46 -12.95 3.39
CA ALA A 92 -15.00 -12.11 2.31
C ALA A 92 -15.77 -10.90 2.87
N ALA A 93 -16.53 -11.07 3.96
CA ALA A 93 -17.27 -9.99 4.60
C ALA A 93 -16.33 -8.95 5.22
N GLU A 94 -15.28 -9.37 5.91
CA GLU A 94 -14.28 -8.47 6.49
C GLU A 94 -13.56 -7.66 5.41
N ARG A 95 -13.19 -8.30 4.29
CA ARG A 95 -12.57 -7.63 3.16
C ARG A 95 -13.50 -6.56 2.56
N GLN A 96 -14.78 -6.88 2.39
CA GLN A 96 -15.76 -5.96 1.84
C GLN A 96 -15.90 -4.70 2.72
N ASN A 97 -16.00 -4.87 4.04
CA ASN A 97 -16.11 -3.76 4.98
C ASN A 97 -14.83 -2.90 5.01
N SER A 98 -13.67 -3.53 5.00
CA SER A 98 -12.38 -2.82 4.99
C SER A 98 -12.16 -2.06 3.69
N PHE A 99 -12.59 -2.61 2.56
CA PHE A 99 -12.53 -1.91 1.27
C PHE A 99 -13.42 -0.67 1.25
N THR A 100 -14.57 -0.70 1.91
CA THR A 100 -15.44 0.48 2.02
C THR A 100 -14.74 1.62 2.74
N GLN A 101 -14.06 1.36 3.85
CA GLN A 101 -13.27 2.38 4.55
C GLN A 101 -12.18 2.97 3.66
N MET A 102 -11.46 2.14 2.93
CA MET A 102 -10.41 2.57 2.02
C MET A 102 -10.97 3.46 0.90
N MET A 103 -12.10 3.08 0.31
CA MET A 103 -12.75 3.84 -0.75
C MET A 103 -13.24 5.20 -0.25
N GLU A 104 -13.84 5.27 0.93
CA GLU A 104 -14.28 6.52 1.54
C GLU A 104 -13.11 7.47 1.79
N LEU A 105 -12.01 6.95 2.34
CA LEU A 105 -10.79 7.72 2.54
C LEU A 105 -10.24 8.27 1.21
N ALA A 106 -10.18 7.43 0.19
CA ALA A 106 -9.69 7.84 -1.13
C ALA A 106 -10.56 8.90 -1.78
N LEU A 107 -11.89 8.81 -1.62
CA LEU A 107 -12.83 9.80 -2.16
C LEU A 107 -12.67 11.16 -1.49
N GLU A 108 -12.42 11.22 -0.19
CA GLU A 108 -12.17 12.49 0.50
C GLU A 108 -10.84 13.12 0.10
N LEU A 109 -9.88 12.30 -0.31
CA LEU A 109 -8.57 12.77 -0.78
C LEU A 109 -8.62 13.37 -2.18
N ALA A 110 -9.57 12.97 -2.97
CA ALA A 110 -9.70 13.38 -4.37
C ALA A 110 -10.14 14.86 -4.54
#